data_3c1637b974cbe08a9276b1955a9d441a
#
_entry.id   3c1637b974cbe08a9276b1955a9d441a
#
_cell.length_a   1.000
_cell.length_b   1.000
_cell.length_c   1.000
_cell.angle_alpha   90.00
_cell.angle_beta   90.00
_cell.angle_gamma   90.00
#
_symmetry.space_group_name_H-M   'P 1'
#
loop_
_entity.id
_entity.type
_entity.pdbx_description
1 polymer ?
#
loop_
_entity_poly.entity_id
_entity_poly.type
_entity_poly.pdbx_seq_one_letter_code
_entity_poly.pdbx_strand_id
1 'polypeptide(L)'
;MKTFNIIRKQLLALMLMAVATAGYAQNNSNRINFGVGALYERGFDATLSVEHETKNHNAWEYFANYYIKYDKDKEAGHITMDSFWKNYRTWGLGVAYKPCVYRAKNAYGSLRFGGSMGSDTDELVGWVNVGYDQNYVLRRGWQLYWQVKSDLCINGKDLFRTGVVIGFKIPTGSR
;
A
#
# COMPACT_ATOMS: atom_id res chain seq x y z
N MET A 1 18.11 -22.39 -2.33
CA MET A 1 16.68 -22.56 -2.72
C MET A 1 15.75 -23.02 -1.58
N LYS A 2 16.11 -23.96 -0.70
CA LYS A 2 15.21 -24.43 0.40
C LYS A 2 14.90 -23.35 1.45
N THR A 3 15.88 -22.54 1.83
CA THR A 3 15.73 -21.48 2.85
C THR A 3 14.75 -20.37 2.42
N PHE A 4 14.77 -20.01 1.15
CA PHE A 4 13.88 -19.00 0.58
C PHE A 4 12.39 -19.41 0.63
N ASN A 5 12.10 -20.70 0.42
CA ASN A 5 10.75 -21.24 0.53
C ASN A 5 10.22 -21.27 1.98
N ILE A 6 11.11 -21.45 2.97
CA ILE A 6 10.73 -21.43 4.39
C ILE A 6 10.36 -20.00 4.82
N ILE A 7 11.20 -19.03 4.47
CA ILE A 7 10.94 -17.61 4.76
C ILE A 7 9.62 -17.14 4.11
N ARG A 8 9.36 -17.54 2.87
CA ARG A 8 8.12 -17.21 2.15
C ARG A 8 6.87 -17.79 2.84
N LYS A 9 6.94 -19.04 3.34
CA LYS A 9 5.85 -19.67 4.08
C LYS A 9 5.63 -19.02 5.45
N GLN A 10 6.68 -18.66 6.16
CA GLN A 10 6.60 -17.98 7.46
C GLN A 10 6.02 -16.54 7.31
N LEU A 11 6.41 -15.84 6.26
CA LEU A 11 5.86 -14.52 5.96
C LEU A 11 4.36 -14.57 5.62
N LEU A 12 3.94 -15.57 4.85
CA LEU A 12 2.54 -15.81 4.52
C LEU A 12 1.71 -16.18 5.77
N ALA A 13 2.27 -16.99 6.67
CA ALA A 13 1.63 -17.34 7.93
C ALA A 13 1.50 -16.15 8.89
N LEU A 14 2.52 -15.28 8.93
CA LEU A 14 2.49 -14.04 9.72
C LEU A 14 1.44 -13.05 9.18
N MET A 15 1.30 -12.96 7.85
CA MET A 15 0.24 -12.18 7.21
C MET A 15 -1.16 -12.71 7.53
N LEU A 16 -1.35 -14.02 7.43
CA LEU A 16 -2.64 -14.65 7.77
C LEU A 16 -3.00 -14.45 9.26
N MET A 17 -2.02 -14.52 10.17
CA MET A 17 -2.24 -14.24 11.60
C MET A 17 -2.56 -12.76 11.84
N ALA A 18 -1.90 -11.82 11.17
CA ALA A 18 -2.20 -10.39 11.29
C ALA A 18 -3.62 -10.06 10.80
N VAL A 19 -4.07 -10.69 9.71
CA VAL A 19 -5.46 -10.56 9.22
C VAL A 19 -6.47 -11.19 10.19
N ALA A 20 -6.14 -12.33 10.78
CA ALA A 20 -7.01 -13.00 11.75
C ALA A 20 -7.17 -12.21 13.06
N THR A 21 -6.11 -11.57 13.56
CA THR A 21 -6.15 -10.76 14.79
C THR A 21 -6.89 -9.43 14.59
N ALA A 22 -6.93 -8.89 13.37
CA ALA A 22 -7.72 -7.70 13.06
C ALA A 22 -9.24 -7.90 13.20
N GLY A 23 -9.71 -9.16 13.20
CA GLY A 23 -11.15 -9.50 13.30
C GLY A 23 -11.76 -9.42 14.71
N TYR A 24 -10.98 -9.28 15.77
CA TYR A 24 -11.47 -9.40 17.16
C TYR A 24 -11.70 -8.09 17.92
N ALA A 25 -11.48 -6.93 17.31
CA ALA A 25 -11.65 -5.65 18.02
C ALA A 25 -13.10 -5.18 17.98
N GLN A 26 -13.83 -5.35 19.05
CA GLN A 26 -15.15 -4.78 19.29
C GLN A 26 -15.11 -3.23 19.22
N ASN A 27 -15.99 -2.62 18.42
CA ASN A 27 -16.22 -1.19 18.22
C ASN A 27 -15.28 -0.42 17.28
N ASN A 28 -14.40 -1.07 16.55
CA ASN A 28 -13.57 -0.43 15.56
C ASN A 28 -14.00 -0.87 14.15
N SER A 29 -14.02 0.04 13.19
CA SER A 29 -14.35 -0.33 11.83
C SER A 29 -13.11 -0.84 11.10
N ASN A 30 -13.18 -2.07 10.62
CA ASN A 30 -12.18 -2.63 9.74
C ASN A 30 -12.55 -2.35 8.29
N ARG A 31 -11.57 -2.07 7.44
CA ARG A 31 -11.75 -1.86 6.00
C ARG A 31 -10.70 -2.61 5.21
N ILE A 32 -11.11 -3.10 4.07
CA ILE A 32 -10.19 -3.56 3.02
C ILE A 32 -10.06 -2.41 2.03
N ASN A 33 -8.83 -2.03 1.71
CA ASN A 33 -8.55 -0.94 0.80
C ASN A 33 -7.85 -1.49 -0.44
N PHE A 34 -8.25 -0.98 -1.56
CA PHE A 34 -7.62 -1.24 -2.85
C PHE A 34 -7.27 0.09 -3.50
N GLY A 35 -6.01 0.24 -3.91
CA GLY A 35 -5.52 1.45 -4.53
C GLY A 35 -4.59 1.17 -5.70
N VAL A 36 -4.61 2.07 -6.66
CA VAL A 36 -3.68 2.10 -7.79
C VAL A 36 -3.12 3.50 -7.95
N GLY A 37 -1.87 3.61 -8.34
CA GLY A 37 -1.19 4.88 -8.39
C GLY A 37 -0.17 5.00 -9.49
N ALA A 38 0.07 6.26 -9.85
CA ALA A 38 1.15 6.65 -10.73
C ALA A 38 2.22 7.36 -9.90
N LEU A 39 3.45 6.88 -10.02
CA LEU A 39 4.59 7.42 -9.32
C LEU A 39 5.51 8.14 -10.31
N TYR A 40 6.24 9.10 -9.77
CA TYR A 40 7.26 9.83 -10.53
C TYR A 40 8.23 8.85 -11.22
N GLU A 41 8.80 9.25 -12.33
CA GLU A 41 9.71 8.43 -13.16
C GLU A 41 9.10 7.13 -13.72
N ARG A 42 7.85 7.19 -14.17
CA ARG A 42 7.15 6.07 -14.83
C ARG A 42 6.94 4.87 -13.92
N GLY A 43 6.62 5.13 -12.67
CA GLY A 43 6.23 4.11 -11.71
C GLY A 43 4.71 3.87 -11.73
N PHE A 44 4.31 2.61 -11.67
CA PHE A 44 2.95 2.18 -11.38
C PHE A 44 2.94 1.41 -10.06
N ASP A 45 1.98 1.69 -9.20
CA ASP A 45 1.84 1.05 -7.90
C ASP A 45 0.43 0.51 -7.72
N ALA A 46 0.32 -0.71 -7.23
CA ALA A 46 -0.92 -1.30 -6.80
C ALA A 46 -0.79 -1.69 -5.32
N THR A 47 -1.74 -1.26 -4.50
CA THR A 47 -1.74 -1.52 -3.06
C THR A 47 -3.03 -2.20 -2.65
N LEU A 48 -2.89 -3.26 -1.89
CA LEU A 48 -3.98 -3.93 -1.16
C LEU A 48 -3.68 -3.80 0.33
N SER A 49 -4.65 -3.34 1.12
CA SER A 49 -4.43 -3.21 2.56
C SER A 49 -5.66 -3.52 3.39
N VAL A 50 -5.41 -3.83 4.66
CA VAL A 50 -6.41 -3.90 5.71
C VAL A 50 -6.16 -2.74 6.66
N GLU A 51 -7.16 -1.91 6.84
CA GLU A 51 -7.13 -0.76 7.74
C GLU A 51 -8.00 -1.05 8.95
N HIS A 52 -7.41 -0.91 10.12
CA HIS A 52 -8.07 -0.98 11.40
C HIS A 52 -8.23 0.43 11.96
N GLU A 53 -9.42 0.99 11.83
CA GLU A 53 -9.73 2.31 12.34
C GLU A 53 -10.03 2.25 13.82
N THR A 54 -9.33 3.08 14.58
CA THR A 54 -9.52 3.28 16.00
C THR A 54 -10.37 4.53 16.26
N LYS A 55 -10.44 4.98 17.51
CA LYS A 55 -11.15 6.23 17.86
C LYS A 55 -10.59 7.42 17.06
N ASN A 56 -11.50 8.33 16.72
CA ASN A 56 -11.14 9.59 16.08
C ASN A 56 -10.55 9.46 14.66
N HIS A 57 -10.90 8.43 13.90
CA HIS A 57 -10.38 8.16 12.56
C HIS A 57 -8.87 7.93 12.48
N ASN A 58 -8.20 7.71 13.61
CA ASN A 58 -6.85 7.18 13.56
C ASN A 58 -6.89 5.72 13.14
N ALA A 59 -5.92 5.27 12.38
CA ALA A 59 -5.93 3.89 11.89
C ALA A 59 -4.55 3.26 11.87
N TRP A 60 -4.53 1.94 11.99
CA TRP A 60 -3.41 1.10 11.60
C TRP A 60 -3.71 0.45 10.28
N GLU A 61 -2.77 0.49 9.36
CA GLU A 61 -2.86 -0.09 8.03
C GLU A 61 -1.78 -1.16 7.87
N TYR A 62 -2.21 -2.36 7.49
CA TYR A 62 -1.35 -3.46 7.06
C TYR A 62 -1.51 -3.60 5.56
N PHE A 63 -0.44 -3.45 4.81
CA PHE A 63 -0.52 -3.35 3.36
C PHE A 63 0.47 -4.26 2.65
N ALA A 64 0.05 -4.69 1.47
CA ALA A 64 0.90 -5.26 0.44
C ALA A 64 0.91 -4.32 -0.74
N ASN A 65 2.07 -4.01 -1.27
CA ASN A 65 2.19 -3.22 -2.48
C ASN A 65 2.97 -3.97 -3.55
N TYR A 66 2.63 -3.68 -4.80
CA TYR A 66 3.33 -4.15 -5.97
C TYR A 66 3.66 -2.95 -6.85
N TYR A 67 4.94 -2.73 -7.09
CA TYR A 67 5.45 -1.61 -7.85
C TYR A 67 6.12 -2.10 -9.13
N ILE A 68 5.84 -1.40 -10.23
CA ILE A 68 6.46 -1.62 -11.54
C ILE A 68 7.01 -0.27 -12.00
N LYS A 69 8.28 -0.26 -12.40
CA LYS A 69 8.86 0.85 -13.15
C LYS A 69 8.91 0.43 -14.62
N TYR A 70 8.15 1.11 -15.46
CA TYR A 70 8.10 0.83 -16.90
C TYR A 70 8.95 1.81 -17.68
N ASP A 71 9.40 1.40 -18.87
CA ASP A 71 10.15 2.25 -19.78
C ASP A 71 9.60 2.11 -21.20
N LYS A 72 10.01 3.01 -22.08
CA LYS A 72 9.72 2.89 -23.50
C LYS A 72 10.58 1.77 -24.10
N ASP A 73 9.98 0.97 -24.96
CA ASP A 73 10.73 0.06 -25.80
C ASP A 73 11.65 0.84 -26.71
N LYS A 74 12.92 0.47 -26.76
CA LYS A 74 13.95 1.19 -27.53
C LYS A 74 13.72 1.09 -29.04
N GLU A 75 13.13 -0.02 -29.52
CA GLU A 75 12.86 -0.26 -30.94
C GLU A 75 11.52 0.34 -31.35
N ALA A 76 10.48 0.16 -30.53
CA ALA A 76 9.14 0.64 -30.88
C ALA A 76 8.92 2.13 -30.57
N GLY A 77 9.75 2.75 -29.73
CA GLY A 77 9.62 4.15 -29.32
C GLY A 77 8.42 4.48 -28.41
N HIS A 78 7.62 3.47 -28.07
CA HIS A 78 6.47 3.56 -27.18
C HIS A 78 6.48 2.43 -26.13
N ILE A 79 5.56 2.47 -25.18
CA ILE A 79 5.43 1.44 -24.14
C ILE A 79 4.75 0.22 -24.76
N THR A 80 5.46 -0.91 -24.82
CA THR A 80 4.94 -2.21 -25.23
C THR A 80 4.55 -3.05 -24.00
N MET A 81 3.78 -4.11 -24.20
CA MET A 81 3.45 -5.06 -23.13
C MET A 81 4.72 -5.65 -22.48
N ASP A 82 5.70 -5.97 -23.31
CA ASP A 82 6.98 -6.50 -22.84
C ASP A 82 7.79 -5.47 -22.05
N SER A 83 7.86 -4.22 -22.50
CA SER A 83 8.59 -3.16 -21.80
C SER A 83 7.90 -2.73 -20.50
N PHE A 84 6.59 -2.96 -20.38
CA PHE A 84 5.86 -2.71 -19.13
C PHE A 84 6.14 -3.80 -18.09
N TRP A 85 6.09 -5.09 -18.46
CA TRP A 85 6.16 -6.19 -17.52
C TRP A 85 7.57 -6.69 -17.23
N LYS A 86 8.53 -6.49 -18.13
CA LYS A 86 9.91 -7.00 -17.97
C LYS A 86 10.86 -6.05 -17.25
N ASN A 87 10.40 -4.84 -16.93
CA ASN A 87 11.21 -3.86 -16.22
C ASN A 87 11.28 -4.11 -14.71
N TYR A 88 11.97 -3.22 -14.01
CA TYR A 88 12.15 -3.28 -12.58
C TYR A 88 10.81 -3.34 -11.84
N ARG A 89 10.64 -4.33 -11.02
CA ARG A 89 9.45 -4.58 -10.22
C ARG A 89 9.82 -4.94 -8.80
N THR A 90 9.02 -4.49 -7.86
CA THR A 90 9.17 -4.86 -6.46
C THR A 90 7.82 -5.21 -5.86
N TRP A 91 7.84 -6.07 -4.87
CA TRP A 91 6.70 -6.31 -4.01
C TRP A 91 7.12 -6.08 -2.56
N GLY A 92 6.22 -5.61 -1.73
CA GLY A 92 6.50 -5.34 -0.33
C GLY A 92 5.30 -5.54 0.56
N LEU A 93 5.58 -5.78 1.82
CA LEU A 93 4.62 -5.87 2.91
C LEU A 93 4.99 -4.85 3.96
N GLY A 94 4.00 -4.16 4.51
CA GLY A 94 4.28 -3.10 5.45
C GLY A 94 3.17 -2.83 6.43
N VAL A 95 3.51 -1.98 7.38
CA VAL A 95 2.60 -1.46 8.39
C VAL A 95 2.73 0.05 8.44
N ALA A 96 1.62 0.76 8.52
CA ALA A 96 1.59 2.19 8.66
C ALA A 96 0.60 2.62 9.75
N TYR A 97 0.95 3.67 10.48
CA TYR A 97 0.05 4.39 11.36
C TYR A 97 -0.47 5.64 10.67
N LYS A 98 -1.77 5.89 10.79
CA LYS A 98 -2.49 6.95 10.09
C LYS A 98 -3.21 7.84 11.10
N PRO A 99 -2.54 8.84 11.71
CA PRO A 99 -3.19 9.84 12.55
C PRO A 99 -4.07 10.75 11.70
N CYS A 100 -5.31 10.93 12.12
CA CYS A 100 -6.26 11.83 11.50
C CYS A 100 -5.97 13.28 11.88
N VAL A 101 -5.68 14.11 10.89
CA VAL A 101 -5.32 15.54 11.07
C VAL A 101 -6.41 16.50 10.62
N TYR A 102 -7.36 16.03 9.81
CA TYR A 102 -8.46 16.85 9.31
C TYR A 102 -9.77 16.07 9.36
N ARG A 103 -10.86 16.72 9.77
CA ARG A 103 -12.19 16.10 9.86
C ARG A 103 -13.26 17.05 9.37
N ALA A 104 -14.15 16.55 8.52
CA ALA A 104 -15.38 17.19 8.08
C ALA A 104 -16.53 16.17 8.13
N LYS A 105 -17.75 16.61 7.84
CA LYS A 105 -18.96 15.76 7.94
C LYS A 105 -18.87 14.46 7.14
N ASN A 106 -18.33 14.52 5.93
CA ASN A 106 -18.25 13.36 5.01
C ASN A 106 -16.83 13.14 4.47
N ALA A 107 -15.81 13.74 5.11
CA ALA A 107 -14.44 13.62 4.67
C ALA A 107 -13.48 13.73 5.85
N TYR A 108 -12.35 13.05 5.77
CA TYR A 108 -11.27 13.20 6.74
C TYR A 108 -9.92 13.00 6.06
N GLY A 109 -8.91 13.67 6.59
CA GLY A 109 -7.54 13.58 6.12
C GLY A 109 -6.63 12.98 7.20
N SER A 110 -5.73 12.11 6.80
CA SER A 110 -4.78 11.46 7.70
C SER A 110 -3.37 11.56 7.15
N LEU A 111 -2.41 11.84 8.00
CA LEU A 111 -1.01 11.58 7.66
C LEU A 111 -0.77 10.06 7.67
N ARG A 112 0.23 9.60 6.94
CA ARG A 112 0.61 8.19 6.88
C ARG A 112 2.09 8.07 7.17
N PHE A 113 2.43 7.26 8.16
CA PHE A 113 3.81 6.96 8.54
C PHE A 113 3.96 5.46 8.70
N GLY A 114 4.91 4.88 8.02
CA GLY A 114 5.06 3.44 8.05
C GLY A 114 6.41 2.94 7.60
N GLY A 115 6.54 1.64 7.61
CA GLY A 115 7.67 0.92 7.07
C GLY A 115 7.21 -0.33 6.35
N SER A 116 7.94 -0.71 5.35
CA SER A 116 7.70 -1.94 4.60
C SER A 116 9.00 -2.61 4.22
N MET A 117 8.90 -3.89 3.95
CA MET A 117 10.01 -4.70 3.44
C MET A 117 9.49 -5.63 2.35
N GLY A 118 10.36 -5.98 1.44
CA GLY A 118 10.01 -6.84 0.32
C GLY A 118 11.23 -7.21 -0.51
N SER A 119 11.01 -7.45 -1.79
CA SER A 119 12.09 -7.84 -2.70
C SER A 119 11.87 -7.26 -4.09
N ASP A 120 12.96 -7.02 -4.77
CA ASP A 120 12.98 -6.63 -6.19
C ASP A 120 13.29 -7.80 -7.14
N THR A 121 13.09 -9.04 -6.69
CA THR A 121 13.45 -10.32 -7.31
C THR A 121 14.86 -10.81 -6.97
N ASP A 122 15.81 -9.93 -6.77
CA ASP A 122 17.22 -10.28 -6.55
C ASP A 122 17.61 -10.08 -5.08
N GLU A 123 17.18 -8.97 -4.48
CA GLU A 123 17.59 -8.54 -3.14
C GLU A 123 16.41 -8.22 -2.23
N LEU A 124 16.68 -8.21 -0.92
CA LEU A 124 15.75 -7.71 0.09
C LEU A 124 15.84 -6.18 0.13
N VAL A 125 14.69 -5.52 0.05
CA VAL A 125 14.59 -4.07 0.03
C VAL A 125 13.66 -3.61 1.15
N GLY A 126 14.02 -2.53 1.81
CA GLY A 126 13.20 -1.88 2.83
C GLY A 126 12.76 -0.49 2.37
N TRP A 127 11.60 -0.04 2.87
CA TRP A 127 11.09 1.32 2.60
C TRP A 127 10.56 1.95 3.87
N VAL A 128 10.85 3.24 4.04
CA VAL A 128 10.13 4.12 4.96
C VAL A 128 9.04 4.81 4.15
N ASN A 129 7.80 4.67 4.60
CA ASN A 129 6.63 5.17 3.91
C ASN A 129 6.09 6.42 4.61
N VAL A 130 5.94 7.52 3.88
CA VAL A 130 5.28 8.73 4.36
C VAL A 130 4.22 9.18 3.35
N GLY A 131 3.15 9.80 3.83
CA GLY A 131 2.10 10.24 2.94
C GLY A 131 0.98 11.01 3.63
N TYR A 132 0.03 11.43 2.81
CA TYR A 132 -1.23 12.04 3.22
C TYR A 132 -2.37 11.38 2.48
N ASP A 133 -3.38 10.93 3.20
CA ASP A 133 -4.61 10.34 2.66
C ASP A 133 -5.76 11.30 2.86
N GLN A 134 -6.51 11.58 1.81
CA GLN A 134 -7.81 12.24 1.89
C GLN A 134 -8.91 11.22 1.59
N ASN A 135 -9.85 11.07 2.52
CA ASN A 135 -10.91 10.08 2.46
C ASN A 135 -12.27 10.77 2.37
N TYR A 136 -13.14 10.28 1.49
CA TYR A 136 -14.51 10.74 1.31
C TYR A 136 -15.46 9.58 1.62
N VAL A 137 -16.29 9.77 2.63
CA VAL A 137 -17.26 8.76 3.08
C VAL A 137 -18.46 8.76 2.15
N LEU A 138 -18.72 7.62 1.53
CA LEU A 138 -19.83 7.36 0.64
C LEU A 138 -20.98 6.66 1.39
N ARG A 139 -22.04 6.32 0.66
CA ARG A 139 -23.14 5.54 1.20
C ARG A 139 -22.69 4.15 1.66
N ARG A 140 -23.32 3.59 2.69
CA ARG A 140 -23.04 2.27 3.26
C ARG A 140 -21.64 2.11 3.85
N GLY A 141 -20.95 3.22 4.19
CA GLY A 141 -19.63 3.18 4.83
C GLY A 141 -18.45 2.95 3.87
N TRP A 142 -18.70 2.82 2.58
CA TRP A 142 -17.64 2.82 1.57
C TRP A 142 -16.93 4.16 1.57
N GLN A 143 -15.67 4.17 1.17
CA GLN A 143 -14.91 5.40 1.02
C GLN A 143 -14.15 5.40 -0.30
N LEU A 144 -14.11 6.57 -0.91
CA LEU A 144 -13.16 6.89 -1.96
C LEU A 144 -11.99 7.60 -1.31
N TYR A 145 -10.77 7.28 -1.68
CA TYR A 145 -9.60 8.01 -1.20
C TYR A 145 -8.62 8.33 -2.31
N TRP A 146 -7.88 9.40 -2.09
CA TRP A 146 -6.63 9.65 -2.78
C TRP A 146 -5.52 9.84 -1.76
N GLN A 147 -4.32 9.47 -2.14
CA GLN A 147 -3.15 9.50 -1.30
C GLN A 147 -1.99 10.11 -2.09
N VAL A 148 -1.29 11.08 -1.48
CA VAL A 148 0.06 11.44 -1.91
C VAL A 148 1.01 10.66 -1.02
N LYS A 149 1.91 9.89 -1.62
CA LYS A 149 2.88 9.10 -0.88
C LYS A 149 4.29 9.32 -1.38
N SER A 150 5.25 9.13 -0.49
CA SER A 150 6.66 9.06 -0.81
C SER A 150 7.27 7.91 -0.01
N ASP A 151 7.88 6.99 -0.71
CA ASP A 151 8.58 5.85 -0.12
C ASP A 151 10.08 6.08 -0.28
N LEU A 152 10.79 6.19 0.85
CA LEU A 152 12.25 6.24 0.89
C LEU A 152 12.77 4.81 0.89
N CYS A 153 13.48 4.43 -0.15
CA CYS A 153 14.00 3.09 -0.34
C CYS A 153 15.37 2.93 0.32
N ILE A 154 15.50 1.88 1.11
CA ILE A 154 16.76 1.45 1.71
C ILE A 154 17.23 0.21 0.95
N ASN A 155 18.42 0.27 0.36
CA ASN A 155 18.99 -0.82 -0.42
C ASN A 155 18.23 -1.20 -1.70
N GLY A 156 17.68 -0.21 -2.43
CA GLY A 156 17.00 -0.42 -3.72
C GLY A 156 17.54 0.48 -4.82
N LYS A 157 17.13 0.22 -6.06
CA LYS A 157 17.57 0.99 -7.23
C LYS A 157 17.06 2.43 -7.24
N ASP A 158 15.85 2.66 -6.73
CA ASP A 158 15.23 3.98 -6.64
C ASP A 158 15.28 4.48 -5.21
N LEU A 159 15.89 5.63 -4.96
CA LEU A 159 15.99 6.22 -3.61
C LEU A 159 14.62 6.70 -3.12
N PHE A 160 13.84 7.34 -3.98
CA PHE A 160 12.51 7.86 -3.68
C PHE A 160 11.47 7.36 -4.68
N ARG A 161 10.29 7.01 -4.18
CA ARG A 161 9.11 6.68 -4.97
C ARG A 161 7.96 7.56 -4.54
N THR A 162 7.83 8.70 -5.18
CA THR A 162 6.80 9.70 -4.86
C THR A 162 5.71 9.70 -5.91
N GLY A 163 4.47 9.78 -5.50
CA GLY A 163 3.34 9.84 -6.43
C GLY A 163 1.99 9.91 -5.78
N VAL A 164 0.97 9.69 -6.60
CA VAL A 164 -0.43 9.76 -6.22
C VAL A 164 -1.09 8.40 -6.43
N VAL A 165 -1.83 7.97 -5.42
CA VAL A 165 -2.65 6.75 -5.44
C VAL A 165 -4.11 7.15 -5.28
N ILE A 166 -5.00 6.50 -5.99
CA ILE A 166 -6.45 6.60 -5.81
C ILE A 166 -7.02 5.21 -5.53
N GLY A 167 -8.09 5.13 -4.76
CA GLY A 167 -8.65 3.83 -4.44
C GLY A 167 -9.94 3.89 -3.63
N PHE A 168 -10.38 2.70 -3.26
CA PHE A 168 -11.60 2.48 -2.50
C PHE A 168 -11.29 1.76 -1.19
N LYS A 169 -12.09 2.07 -0.16
CA LYS A 169 -12.10 1.37 1.11
C LYS A 169 -13.48 0.75 1.32
N ILE A 170 -13.51 -0.53 1.58
CA ILE A 170 -14.71 -1.34 1.75
C ILE A 170 -14.80 -1.74 3.22
N PRO A 171 -15.88 -1.40 3.95
CA PRO A 171 -16.06 -1.84 5.32
C PRO A 171 -16.25 -3.36 5.39
N THR A 172 -15.55 -4.05 6.30
CA THR A 172 -15.61 -5.51 6.46
C THR A 172 -16.44 -5.96 7.67
N GLY A 173 -16.90 -5.02 8.52
CA GLY A 173 -17.78 -5.30 9.65
C GLY A 173 -19.21 -4.93 9.32
N SER A 174 -20.17 -5.80 9.61
CA SER A 174 -21.58 -5.44 9.70
C SER A 174 -21.78 -4.50 10.90
N ARG A 175 -22.40 -3.36 10.66
CA ARG A 175 -22.97 -2.54 11.75
C ARG A 175 -24.17 -3.25 12.35
#